data_1a406387f1d5663ed963f52d2bef6912
#
_entry.id   1a406387f1d5663ed963f52d2bef6912
#
_cell.length_a   1.000
_cell.length_b   1.000
_cell.length_c   1.000
_cell.angle_alpha   90.00
_cell.angle_beta   90.00
_cell.angle_gamma   90.00
#
_symmetry.space_group_name_H-M   'P 1'
#
loop_
_entity.id
_entity.type
_entity.pdbx_description
1 polymer ?
#
loop_
_entity_poly.entity_id
_entity_poly.type
_entity_poly.pdbx_seq_one_letter_code
_entity_poly.pdbx_strand_id
1 'polypeptide(L)' 'MNKVNKIKLWKIIQEAGDYLQGQLPEHPNHPKGRNPYAHVALCVKEKFNVSYKDIPDEKYDAVLEYIKFLKQNPN' A
#
# COMPACT_ATOMS: atom_id res chain seq x y z
N MET A 1 10.12 10.19 3.71
CA MET A 1 9.35 10.30 4.99
C MET A 1 10.26 10.35 6.19
N ASN A 2 9.97 11.21 7.15
CA ASN A 2 10.69 11.18 8.42
C ASN A 2 10.36 9.90 9.19
N LYS A 3 11.08 9.67 10.30
CA LYS A 3 10.93 8.43 11.08
C LYS A 3 9.51 8.21 11.58
N VAL A 4 8.86 9.25 12.07
CA VAL A 4 7.48 9.16 12.60
C VAL A 4 6.51 8.79 11.47
N ASN A 5 6.62 9.45 10.33
CA ASN A 5 5.76 9.19 9.19
C ASN A 5 5.98 7.81 8.58
N LYS A 6 7.23 7.32 8.57
CA LYS A 6 7.51 5.95 8.13
C LYS A 6 6.75 4.93 8.98
N ILE A 7 6.78 5.11 10.29
CA ILE A 7 6.10 4.20 11.21
C ILE A 7 4.59 4.26 11.01
N LYS A 8 4.03 5.47 10.87
CA LYS A 8 2.60 5.66 10.62
C LYS A 8 2.17 5.02 9.30
N LEU A 9 2.93 5.24 8.22
CA LEU A 9 2.61 4.69 6.91
C LEU A 9 2.70 3.16 6.90
N TRP A 10 3.71 2.60 7.56
CA TRP A 10 3.83 1.16 7.65
C TRP A 10 2.59 0.54 8.30
N LYS A 11 2.12 1.16 9.39
CA LYS A 11 0.91 0.72 10.08
C LYS A 11 -0.32 0.82 9.18
N ILE A 12 -0.44 1.91 8.44
CA ILE A 12 -1.55 2.12 7.50
C ILE A 12 -1.50 1.11 6.35
N ILE A 13 -0.30 0.80 5.84
CA ILE A 13 -0.12 -0.22 4.82
C ILE A 13 -0.54 -1.58 5.35
N GLN A 14 -0.17 -1.92 6.59
CA GLN A 14 -0.58 -3.17 7.20
C GLN A 14 -2.09 -3.25 7.39
N GLU A 15 -2.72 -2.19 7.85
CA GLU A 15 -4.18 -2.12 8.01
C GLU A 15 -4.90 -2.26 6.67
N ALA A 16 -4.37 -1.61 5.63
CA ALA A 16 -4.92 -1.76 4.29
C ALA A 16 -4.77 -3.19 3.77
N GLY A 17 -3.62 -3.81 4.04
CA GLY A 17 -3.40 -5.21 3.69
C GLY A 17 -4.40 -6.14 4.39
N ASP A 18 -4.65 -5.91 5.69
CA ASP A 18 -5.65 -6.66 6.44
C ASP A 18 -7.05 -6.51 5.81
N TYR A 19 -7.39 -5.29 5.45
CA TYR A 19 -8.69 -5.00 4.82
C TYR A 19 -8.84 -5.71 3.48
N LEU A 20 -7.77 -5.75 2.69
CA LEU A 20 -7.78 -6.34 1.35
C LEU A 20 -7.60 -7.86 1.34
N GLN A 21 -7.32 -8.46 2.48
CA GLN A 21 -7.12 -9.91 2.55
C GLN A 21 -8.36 -10.64 2.06
N GLY A 22 -8.18 -11.49 1.06
CA GLY A 22 -9.28 -12.23 0.44
C GLY A 22 -10.09 -11.44 -0.58
N GLN A 23 -9.80 -10.16 -0.80
CA GLN A 23 -10.53 -9.32 -1.74
C GLN A 23 -9.79 -9.10 -3.07
N LEU A 24 -8.51 -9.45 -3.14
CA LEU A 24 -7.73 -9.27 -4.36
C LEU A 24 -8.04 -10.38 -5.37
N PRO A 25 -8.20 -10.07 -6.66
CA PRO A 25 -8.41 -11.08 -7.69
C PRO A 25 -7.25 -12.06 -7.76
N GLU A 26 -7.53 -13.29 -8.15
CA GLU A 26 -6.47 -14.27 -8.38
C GLU A 26 -5.55 -13.82 -9.51
N HIS A 27 -4.29 -14.18 -9.40
CA HIS A 27 -3.30 -13.90 -10.42
C HIS A 27 -2.60 -15.19 -10.81
N PRO A 28 -2.34 -15.45 -12.12
CA PRO A 28 -1.71 -16.70 -12.56
C PRO A 28 -0.37 -17.00 -11.88
N ASN A 29 0.37 -15.97 -11.50
CA ASN A 29 1.66 -16.12 -10.84
C ASN A 29 1.54 -16.30 -9.33
N HIS A 30 0.32 -16.25 -8.79
CA HIS A 30 0.06 -16.36 -7.36
C HIS A 30 -1.12 -17.31 -7.12
N PRO A 31 -0.95 -18.62 -7.41
CA PRO A 31 -2.07 -19.58 -7.35
C PRO A 31 -2.63 -19.79 -5.95
N LYS A 32 -1.88 -19.43 -4.90
CA LYS A 32 -2.33 -19.50 -3.52
C LYS A 32 -2.89 -18.20 -3.00
N GLY A 33 -3.11 -17.22 -3.90
CA GLY A 33 -3.58 -15.89 -3.55
C GLY A 33 -2.45 -14.87 -3.54
N ARG A 34 -2.83 -13.60 -3.56
CA ARG A 34 -1.88 -12.49 -3.58
C ARG A 34 -1.62 -12.03 -2.15
N ASN A 35 -0.38 -11.62 -1.88
CA ASN A 35 -0.03 -11.02 -0.59
C ASN A 35 -0.56 -9.58 -0.57
N PRO A 36 -1.60 -9.28 0.22
CA PRO A 36 -2.20 -7.94 0.20
C PRO A 36 -1.28 -6.86 0.73
N TYR A 37 -0.38 -7.19 1.65
CA TYR A 37 0.57 -6.22 2.20
C TYR A 37 1.59 -5.80 1.14
N ALA A 38 2.15 -6.79 0.44
CA ALA A 38 3.07 -6.53 -0.65
C ALA A 38 2.37 -5.79 -1.79
N HIS A 39 1.11 -6.10 -2.06
CA HIS A 39 0.32 -5.41 -3.08
C HIS A 39 0.22 -3.91 -2.77
N VAL A 40 -0.16 -3.55 -1.54
CA VAL A 40 -0.31 -2.14 -1.16
C VAL A 40 1.04 -1.41 -1.26
N ALA A 41 2.09 -2.00 -0.70
CA ALA A 41 3.42 -1.38 -0.72
C ALA A 41 3.93 -1.18 -2.15
N LEU A 42 3.72 -2.18 -3.01
CA LEU A 42 4.15 -2.11 -4.41
C LEU A 42 3.36 -1.06 -5.18
N CYS A 43 2.05 -0.98 -4.98
CA CYS A 43 1.21 0.02 -5.63
C CYS A 43 1.64 1.44 -5.24
N VAL A 44 1.95 1.66 -3.97
CA VAL A 44 2.46 2.96 -3.50
C VAL A 44 3.79 3.28 -4.20
N LYS A 45 4.70 2.30 -4.27
CA LYS A 45 5.98 2.49 -4.95
C LYS A 45 5.79 2.83 -6.42
N GLU A 46 4.90 2.15 -7.11
CA GLU A 46 4.63 2.41 -8.53
C GLU A 46 4.01 3.79 -8.74
N LYS A 47 3.08 4.19 -7.86
CA LYS A 47 2.40 5.48 -7.99
C LYS A 47 3.35 6.65 -7.77
N PHE A 48 4.22 6.56 -6.78
CA PHE A 48 5.10 7.64 -6.37
C PHE A 48 6.54 7.48 -6.87
N ASN A 49 6.84 6.40 -7.57
CA ASN A 49 8.14 6.08 -8.18
C ASN A 49 9.28 5.79 -7.19
N VAL A 50 8.98 5.76 -5.89
CA VAL A 50 9.94 5.38 -4.85
C VAL A 50 9.19 4.66 -3.72
N SER A 51 9.92 3.90 -2.91
CA SER A 51 9.37 3.27 -1.73
C SER A 51 8.70 4.31 -0.82
N TYR A 52 7.67 3.91 -0.08
CA TYR A 52 7.01 4.84 0.86
C TYR A 52 7.99 5.50 1.82
N LYS A 53 9.10 4.82 2.15
CA LYS A 53 10.13 5.35 3.05
C LYS A 53 10.83 6.57 2.46
N ASP A 54 10.92 6.64 1.13
CA ASP A 54 11.68 7.67 0.43
C ASP A 54 10.79 8.77 -0.15
N ILE A 55 9.47 8.68 0.02
CA ILE A 55 8.56 9.72 -0.42
C ILE A 55 8.72 10.96 0.50
N PRO A 56 8.76 12.18 -0.05
CA PRO A 56 8.83 13.39 0.77
C PRO A 56 7.67 13.52 1.74
N ASP A 57 7.94 14.05 2.95
CA ASP A 57 6.91 14.22 3.99
C ASP A 57 5.73 15.08 3.52
N GLU A 58 5.98 16.05 2.66
CA GLU A 58 4.94 16.91 2.12
C GLU A 58 3.88 16.15 1.32
N LYS A 59 4.19 14.91 0.90
CA LYS A 59 3.25 14.06 0.17
C LYS A 59 2.54 13.03 1.06
N TYR A 60 2.71 13.14 2.37
CA TYR A 60 2.12 12.19 3.31
C TYR A 60 0.62 12.02 3.10
N ASP A 61 -0.12 13.14 3.01
CA ASP A 61 -1.57 13.10 2.81
C ASP A 61 -1.95 12.48 1.46
N ALA A 62 -1.15 12.73 0.43
CA ALA A 62 -1.39 12.13 -0.89
C ALA A 62 -1.22 10.61 -0.84
N VAL A 63 -0.25 10.12 -0.07
CA VAL A 63 -0.06 8.68 0.11
C VAL A 63 -1.25 8.06 0.85
N LEU A 64 -1.74 8.73 1.90
CA LEU A 64 -2.93 8.26 2.64
C LEU A 64 -4.15 8.15 1.73
N GLU A 65 -4.39 9.16 0.92
CA GLU A 65 -5.51 9.16 -0.02
C GLU A 65 -5.38 8.04 -1.05
N TYR A 66 -4.18 7.80 -1.52
CA TYR A 66 -3.96 6.73 -2.49
C TYR A 66 -4.19 5.35 -1.87
N ILE A 67 -3.73 5.13 -0.65
CA ILE A 67 -3.96 3.86 0.05
C ILE A 67 -5.47 3.64 0.28
N LYS A 68 -6.19 4.71 0.61
CA LYS A 68 -7.65 4.65 0.73
C LYS A 68 -8.30 4.26 -0.60
N PHE A 69 -7.82 4.82 -1.69
CA PHE A 69 -8.27 4.46 -3.05
C PHE A 69 -8.04 2.97 -3.32
N LEU A 70 -6.87 2.44 -2.94
CA LEU A 70 -6.56 1.03 -3.14
C LEU A 70 -7.53 0.11 -2.39
N LYS A 71 -7.95 0.50 -1.19
CA LYS A 71 -8.91 -0.26 -0.41
C LYS A 71 -10.29 -0.28 -1.08
N GLN A 72 -10.68 0.82 -1.73
CA GLN A 72 -11.97 0.94 -2.40
C GLN A 72 -11.98 0.30 -3.78
N ASN A 73 -10.82 0.04 -4.34
CA ASN A 73 -10.67 -0.50 -5.70
C ASN A 73 -9.69 -1.68 -5.70
N PRO A 74 -10.07 -2.81 -5.13
CA PRO A 74 -9.20 -4.00 -5.10
C PRO A 74 -8.94 -4.53 -6.51
N ASN A 75 -7.69 -4.72 -6.82
CA ASN A 75 -7.27 -5.26 -8.13
C ASN A 75 -6.32 -6.42 -7.96
#